data_f78ee771c6d33e358df7fde72e492f30
#
_entry.id   f78ee771c6d33e358df7fde72e492f30
#
_cell.length_a   1.000
_cell.length_b   1.000
_cell.length_c   1.000
_cell.angle_alpha   90.00
_cell.angle_beta   90.00
_cell.angle_gamma   90.00
#
_symmetry.space_group_name_H-M   'P 1'
#
loop_
_entity.id
_entity.type
_entity.pdbx_description
1 polymer ?
#
loop_
_entity_poly.entity_id
_entity_poly.type
_entity_poly.pdbx_seq_one_letter_code
_entity_poly.pdbx_strand_id
1 'polypeptide(L)'
;HNRFDYSDDAMRAFQKWCKKRYKTIDAVNEAWGTAFWAQHMNDFSEIIPPRYIGDGNFMNPGKLLDYKRFSSDALKELYIAERDVLESITPGLPLTTNFMVSAGGSMLDYDDWGAEVDFVSNDHYFTPGEDHFDEVAYAASLMDGISRKEPWFQMEHSTSAVNWRPINYRAEPGSVVRDSLAQVAMGADAICYFQWRQSKAGAEKWHSSMVPHAGEDSQIFRDVCELGADLGRLSDEGLMGTKTVKSKVAVVFDYESQWATEYTANPTQQVDHWTEPLDWFRALADNGITADVVPVRSDWDSYEIAVLPCVYLLSEETSRRVREFVANGGKLFVTYYTGLSDENDHIWLGGYPG
;
A
#
# COMPACT_ATOMS: atom_id res chain seq x y z
N HIS A 1 -16.04 -7.79 -9.89
CA HIS A 1 -14.66 -8.28 -9.86
C HIS A 1 -14.41 -8.92 -8.50
N ASN A 2 -13.98 -10.19 -8.47
CA ASN A 2 -13.50 -10.79 -7.25
C ASN A 2 -12.09 -10.24 -6.97
N ARG A 3 -11.85 -9.79 -5.74
CA ARG A 3 -10.54 -9.33 -5.32
C ARG A 3 -9.51 -10.47 -5.26
N PHE A 4 -9.95 -11.72 -5.16
CA PHE A 4 -9.12 -12.91 -5.02
C PHE A 4 -9.56 -14.01 -5.98
N ASP A 5 -8.60 -14.84 -6.40
CA ASP A 5 -8.88 -16.06 -7.17
C ASP A 5 -9.25 -17.20 -6.22
N TYR A 6 -10.42 -17.80 -6.43
CA TYR A 6 -10.92 -18.96 -5.67
C TYR A 6 -11.06 -20.22 -6.52
N SER A 7 -10.35 -20.28 -7.64
CA SER A 7 -10.33 -21.44 -8.52
C SER A 7 -9.68 -22.67 -7.85
N ASP A 8 -9.84 -23.85 -8.47
CA ASP A 8 -9.18 -25.06 -8.01
C ASP A 8 -7.65 -25.00 -8.21
N ASP A 9 -7.17 -24.19 -9.17
CA ASP A 9 -5.74 -23.93 -9.34
C ASP A 9 -5.20 -23.09 -8.19
N ALA A 10 -5.89 -22.02 -7.81
CA ALA A 10 -5.55 -21.22 -6.63
C ALA A 10 -5.60 -22.07 -5.34
N MET A 11 -6.58 -22.96 -5.20
CA MET A 11 -6.65 -23.89 -4.06
C MET A 11 -5.40 -24.77 -3.99
N ARG A 12 -5.00 -25.38 -5.10
CA ARG A 12 -3.79 -26.23 -5.14
C ARG A 12 -2.50 -25.44 -4.87
N ALA A 13 -2.44 -24.21 -5.35
CA ALA A 13 -1.32 -23.32 -5.09
C ALA A 13 -1.26 -22.93 -3.60
N PHE A 14 -2.40 -22.57 -3.00
CA PHE A 14 -2.50 -22.25 -1.58
C PHE A 14 -2.10 -23.42 -0.67
N GLN A 15 -2.52 -24.64 -0.98
CA GLN A 15 -2.09 -25.84 -0.27
C GLN A 15 -0.56 -25.99 -0.29
N LYS A 16 0.08 -25.74 -1.44
CA LYS A 16 1.55 -25.79 -1.57
C LYS A 16 2.21 -24.66 -0.78
N TRP A 17 1.63 -23.46 -0.81
CA TRP A 17 2.11 -22.31 -0.04
C TRP A 17 2.04 -22.58 1.46
N CYS A 18 0.93 -23.09 1.98
CA CYS A 18 0.79 -23.50 3.37
C CYS A 18 1.84 -24.56 3.75
N LYS A 19 2.05 -25.57 2.89
CA LYS A 19 3.06 -26.60 3.13
C LYS A 19 4.49 -26.02 3.15
N LYS A 20 4.79 -25.05 2.30
CA LYS A 20 6.09 -24.34 2.30
C LYS A 20 6.28 -23.51 3.57
N ARG A 21 5.23 -22.83 4.05
CA ARG A 21 5.25 -21.96 5.24
C ARG A 21 5.32 -22.76 6.55
N TYR A 22 4.40 -23.67 6.74
CA TYR A 22 4.17 -24.37 8.02
C TYR A 22 4.85 -25.72 8.17
N LYS A 23 5.23 -26.37 7.09
CA LYS A 23 5.88 -27.69 7.02
C LYS A 23 5.00 -28.86 7.43
N THR A 24 4.17 -28.72 8.48
CA THR A 24 3.25 -29.76 8.98
C THR A 24 1.82 -29.25 9.03
N ILE A 25 0.85 -30.16 8.94
CA ILE A 25 -0.57 -29.80 9.06
C ILE A 25 -0.92 -29.38 10.50
N ASP A 26 -0.23 -29.94 11.49
CA ASP A 26 -0.43 -29.56 12.89
C ASP A 26 -0.03 -28.10 13.13
N ALA A 27 1.06 -27.63 12.50
CA ALA A 27 1.45 -26.22 12.59
C ALA A 27 0.44 -25.27 11.91
N VAL A 28 -0.22 -25.71 10.83
CA VAL A 28 -1.34 -24.96 10.23
C VAL A 28 -2.52 -24.91 11.20
N ASN A 29 -2.88 -26.07 11.81
CA ASN A 29 -3.98 -26.12 12.77
C ASN A 29 -3.73 -25.24 13.99
N GLU A 30 -2.50 -25.18 14.47
CA GLU A 30 -2.09 -24.29 15.56
C GLU A 30 -2.20 -22.82 15.12
N ALA A 31 -1.56 -22.44 14.01
CA ALA A 31 -1.53 -21.07 13.52
C ALA A 31 -2.93 -20.51 13.17
N TRP A 32 -3.86 -21.35 12.77
CA TRP A 32 -5.23 -20.92 12.48
C TRP A 32 -6.20 -21.16 13.64
N GLY A 33 -5.76 -21.76 14.75
CA GLY A 33 -6.63 -22.05 15.90
C GLY A 33 -7.81 -22.94 15.52
N THR A 34 -7.59 -24.00 14.73
CA THR A 34 -8.66 -24.81 14.12
C THR A 34 -9.35 -25.77 15.10
N ALA A 35 -8.91 -25.85 16.35
CA ALA A 35 -9.59 -26.60 17.42
C ALA A 35 -10.93 -25.95 17.83
N PHE A 36 -11.65 -25.38 16.87
CA PHE A 36 -12.90 -24.68 17.05
C PHE A 36 -13.85 -24.99 15.89
N TRP A 37 -15.12 -25.28 16.19
CA TRP A 37 -16.17 -25.63 15.21
C TRP A 37 -15.78 -26.71 14.20
N ALA A 38 -15.07 -27.74 14.64
CA ALA A 38 -14.64 -28.87 13.80
C ALA A 38 -13.85 -28.45 12.54
N GLN A 39 -13.04 -27.39 12.65
CA GLN A 39 -12.20 -26.89 11.56
C GLN A 39 -10.85 -27.63 11.44
N HIS A 40 -10.55 -28.55 12.37
CA HIS A 40 -9.30 -29.30 12.39
C HIS A 40 -9.08 -30.09 11.09
N MET A 41 -7.89 -30.00 10.54
CA MET A 41 -7.48 -30.65 9.29
C MET A 41 -6.43 -31.73 9.60
N ASN A 42 -6.49 -32.84 8.87
CA ASN A 42 -5.57 -33.99 9.02
C ASN A 42 -4.50 -34.01 7.91
N ASP A 43 -4.78 -33.35 6.79
CA ASP A 43 -3.87 -33.33 5.64
C ASP A 43 -3.98 -31.98 4.88
N PHE A 44 -2.90 -31.57 4.22
CA PHE A 44 -2.89 -30.34 3.41
C PHE A 44 -3.93 -30.31 2.29
N SER A 45 -4.35 -31.48 1.79
CA SER A 45 -5.40 -31.56 0.76
C SER A 45 -6.79 -31.14 1.25
N GLU A 46 -7.00 -31.07 2.57
CA GLU A 46 -8.25 -30.58 3.18
C GLU A 46 -8.30 -29.05 3.26
N ILE A 47 -7.19 -28.38 3.00
CA ILE A 47 -7.15 -26.91 2.96
C ILE A 47 -7.90 -26.41 1.74
N ILE A 48 -8.94 -25.60 1.97
CA ILE A 48 -9.68 -24.89 0.93
C ILE A 48 -9.53 -23.38 1.13
N PRO A 49 -9.52 -22.58 0.04
CA PRO A 49 -9.58 -21.13 0.14
C PRO A 49 -10.74 -20.66 1.01
N PRO A 50 -10.67 -19.46 1.62
CA PRO A 50 -11.75 -18.90 2.41
C PRO A 50 -12.92 -18.47 1.50
N ARG A 51 -13.59 -19.47 0.91
CA ARG A 51 -14.77 -19.28 0.05
C ARG A 51 -15.95 -18.86 0.91
N TYR A 52 -16.71 -17.92 0.40
CA TYR A 52 -17.94 -17.50 1.04
C TYR A 52 -18.94 -18.66 1.12
N ILE A 53 -19.27 -19.09 2.32
CA ILE A 53 -20.27 -20.14 2.57
C ILE A 53 -21.27 -19.59 3.61
N GLY A 54 -22.51 -19.39 3.23
CA GLY A 54 -23.56 -18.84 4.09
C GLY A 54 -23.42 -17.34 4.31
N ASP A 55 -23.61 -16.87 5.52
CA ASP A 55 -23.53 -15.44 5.88
C ASP A 55 -22.11 -14.88 5.99
N GLY A 56 -21.09 -15.72 5.86
CA GLY A 56 -19.68 -15.33 5.72
C GLY A 56 -19.03 -14.66 6.91
N ASN A 57 -19.79 -14.41 7.99
CA ASN A 57 -19.33 -13.58 9.11
C ASN A 57 -18.40 -14.29 10.08
N PHE A 58 -18.16 -15.59 9.93
CA PHE A 58 -17.42 -16.42 10.87
C PHE A 58 -16.37 -17.29 10.19
N MET A 59 -15.71 -16.75 9.17
CA MET A 59 -14.54 -17.41 8.59
C MET A 59 -13.37 -17.35 9.58
N ASN A 60 -12.49 -18.33 9.52
CA ASN A 60 -11.28 -18.36 10.33
C ASN A 60 -10.36 -17.18 9.99
N PRO A 61 -10.02 -16.29 10.94
CA PRO A 61 -9.25 -15.07 10.67
C PRO A 61 -7.82 -15.37 10.23
N GLY A 62 -7.11 -16.30 10.87
CA GLY A 62 -5.75 -16.69 10.48
C GLY A 62 -5.69 -17.26 9.05
N LYS A 63 -6.68 -18.07 8.67
CA LYS A 63 -6.81 -18.56 7.28
C LYS A 63 -7.10 -17.44 6.27
N LEU A 64 -7.91 -16.45 6.64
CA LEU A 64 -8.17 -15.28 5.80
C LEU A 64 -6.91 -14.46 5.58
N LEU A 65 -6.17 -14.19 6.66
CA LEU A 65 -4.92 -13.45 6.63
C LEU A 65 -3.90 -14.16 5.74
N ASP A 66 -3.73 -15.46 5.93
CA ASP A 66 -2.81 -16.25 5.11
C ASP A 66 -3.23 -16.35 3.64
N TYR A 67 -4.52 -16.30 3.35
CA TYR A 67 -4.97 -16.26 1.95
C TYR A 67 -4.66 -14.93 1.28
N LYS A 68 -4.68 -13.82 2.01
CA LYS A 68 -4.23 -12.51 1.53
C LYS A 68 -2.71 -12.50 1.32
N ARG A 69 -1.93 -13.04 2.26
CA ARG A 69 -0.48 -13.24 2.11
C ARG A 69 -0.15 -14.07 0.87
N PHE A 70 -0.78 -15.24 0.75
CA PHE A 70 -0.63 -16.11 -0.42
C PHE A 70 -0.96 -15.37 -1.73
N SER A 71 -2.02 -14.60 -1.75
CA SER A 71 -2.44 -13.89 -2.97
C SER A 71 -1.43 -12.82 -3.37
N SER A 72 -0.86 -12.08 -2.41
CA SER A 72 0.23 -11.14 -2.64
C SER A 72 1.49 -11.84 -3.13
N ASP A 73 1.89 -12.93 -2.46
CA ASP A 73 3.08 -13.73 -2.83
C ASP A 73 2.97 -14.33 -4.23
N ALA A 74 1.79 -14.87 -4.58
CA ALA A 74 1.57 -15.52 -5.87
C ALA A 74 1.69 -14.53 -7.05
N LEU A 75 1.19 -13.31 -6.88
CA LEU A 75 1.36 -12.25 -7.89
C LEU A 75 2.80 -11.76 -7.93
N LYS A 76 3.47 -11.63 -6.79
CA LYS A 76 4.88 -11.28 -6.71
C LYS A 76 5.77 -12.33 -7.41
N GLU A 77 5.50 -13.62 -7.19
CA GLU A 77 6.21 -14.70 -7.88
C GLU A 77 6.03 -14.61 -9.42
N LEU A 78 4.85 -14.19 -9.90
CA LEU A 78 4.62 -13.95 -11.33
C LEU A 78 5.47 -12.78 -11.84
N TYR A 79 5.47 -11.64 -11.13
CA TYR A 79 6.32 -10.50 -11.48
C TYR A 79 7.81 -10.89 -11.53
N ILE A 80 8.30 -11.61 -10.53
CA ILE A 80 9.69 -12.07 -10.48
C ILE A 80 10.04 -12.94 -11.71
N ALA A 81 9.13 -13.87 -12.08
CA ALA A 81 9.34 -14.72 -13.24
C ALA A 81 9.40 -13.91 -14.55
N GLU A 82 8.56 -12.88 -14.70
CA GLU A 82 8.59 -11.97 -15.86
C GLU A 82 9.85 -11.10 -15.86
N ARG A 83 10.23 -10.54 -14.72
CA ARG A 83 11.47 -9.76 -14.53
C ARG A 83 12.69 -10.58 -14.93
N ASP A 84 12.81 -11.81 -14.43
CA ASP A 84 13.97 -12.66 -14.70
C ASP A 84 14.12 -12.98 -16.20
N VAL A 85 13.01 -13.14 -16.93
CA VAL A 85 13.02 -13.29 -18.39
C VAL A 85 13.51 -12.01 -19.07
N LEU A 86 12.96 -10.85 -18.68
CA LEU A 86 13.34 -9.56 -19.26
C LEU A 86 14.81 -9.24 -18.99
N GLU A 87 15.28 -9.44 -17.77
CA GLU A 87 16.68 -9.21 -17.38
C GLU A 87 17.65 -10.10 -18.17
N SER A 88 17.26 -11.34 -18.49
CA SER A 88 18.06 -12.23 -19.33
C SER A 88 18.21 -11.74 -20.78
N ILE A 89 17.29 -10.92 -21.27
CA ILE A 89 17.24 -10.41 -22.65
C ILE A 89 17.81 -8.99 -22.74
N THR A 90 17.47 -8.14 -21.77
CA THR A 90 17.84 -6.72 -21.70
C THR A 90 18.50 -6.38 -20.36
N PRO A 91 19.68 -6.93 -20.06
CA PRO A 91 20.33 -6.72 -18.77
C PRO A 91 20.64 -5.24 -18.52
N GLY A 92 20.37 -4.79 -17.30
CA GLY A 92 20.63 -3.42 -16.87
C GLY A 92 19.59 -2.39 -17.30
N LEU A 93 18.47 -2.81 -17.90
CA LEU A 93 17.29 -1.96 -18.06
C LEU A 93 16.46 -2.04 -16.78
N PRO A 94 16.24 -0.91 -16.08
CA PRO A 94 15.44 -0.93 -14.85
C PRO A 94 14.01 -1.42 -15.08
N LEU A 95 13.53 -2.29 -14.20
CA LEU A 95 12.21 -2.91 -14.27
C LEU A 95 11.38 -2.55 -13.03
N THR A 96 10.12 -2.22 -13.24
CA THR A 96 9.16 -1.92 -12.19
C THR A 96 7.77 -2.44 -12.56
N THR A 97 6.83 -2.31 -11.64
CA THR A 97 5.40 -2.52 -11.89
C THR A 97 4.60 -1.52 -11.09
N ASN A 98 3.39 -1.21 -11.54
CA ASN A 98 2.54 -0.21 -10.89
C ASN A 98 2.03 -0.70 -9.53
N PHE A 99 2.33 0.05 -8.49
CA PHE A 99 1.67 -0.10 -7.19
C PHE A 99 0.40 0.75 -7.17
N MET A 100 -0.46 0.53 -6.21
CA MET A 100 -1.66 1.33 -6.00
C MET A 100 -1.81 1.67 -4.52
N VAL A 101 -0.93 2.54 -4.05
CA VAL A 101 -0.95 3.06 -2.67
C VAL A 101 -1.93 4.23 -2.62
N SER A 102 -3.14 3.97 -2.16
CA SER A 102 -4.24 4.93 -2.10
C SER A 102 -5.29 4.50 -1.06
N ALA A 103 -6.23 5.37 -0.75
CA ALA A 103 -7.38 5.04 0.09
C ALA A 103 -8.18 3.85 -0.48
N GLY A 104 -8.71 3.01 0.40
CA GLY A 104 -9.52 1.84 0.05
C GLY A 104 -8.82 0.50 0.19
N GLY A 105 -7.61 0.50 0.70
CA GLY A 105 -6.86 -0.70 1.08
C GLY A 105 -6.16 -1.39 -0.07
N SER A 106 -5.04 -2.00 0.22
CA SER A 106 -4.25 -2.79 -0.72
C SER A 106 -4.51 -4.28 -0.55
N MET A 107 -4.57 -5.00 -1.67
CA MET A 107 -4.56 -6.46 -1.69
C MET A 107 -3.13 -7.03 -1.73
N LEU A 108 -2.14 -6.16 -1.89
CA LEU A 108 -0.72 -6.50 -2.01
C LEU A 108 0.05 -5.81 -0.89
N ASP A 109 1.05 -6.48 -0.38
CA ASP A 109 2.02 -5.91 0.56
C ASP A 109 3.13 -5.21 -0.22
N TYR A 110 2.92 -3.93 -0.50
CA TYR A 110 3.85 -3.16 -1.32
C TYR A 110 5.21 -2.91 -0.65
N ASP A 111 5.30 -3.05 0.68
CA ASP A 111 6.60 -3.03 1.35
C ASP A 111 7.46 -4.25 0.97
N ASP A 112 6.84 -5.43 0.92
CA ASP A 112 7.50 -6.67 0.48
C ASP A 112 7.80 -6.65 -1.02
N TRP A 113 6.88 -6.10 -1.84
CA TRP A 113 7.08 -5.94 -3.28
C TRP A 113 8.15 -4.90 -3.63
N GLY A 114 8.29 -3.85 -2.82
CA GLY A 114 9.27 -2.79 -3.04
C GLY A 114 10.72 -3.29 -3.04
N ALA A 115 10.99 -4.42 -2.40
CA ALA A 115 12.31 -5.05 -2.41
C ALA A 115 12.65 -5.79 -3.73
N GLU A 116 11.64 -6.05 -4.58
CA GLU A 116 11.79 -6.85 -5.81
C GLU A 116 11.83 -5.99 -7.09
N VAL A 117 11.54 -4.71 -7.00
CA VAL A 117 11.56 -3.77 -8.13
C VAL A 117 12.82 -2.91 -8.12
N ASP A 118 13.29 -2.50 -9.28
CA ASP A 118 14.48 -1.62 -9.38
C ASP A 118 14.18 -0.19 -8.90
N PHE A 119 12.93 0.24 -9.04
CA PHE A 119 12.39 1.46 -8.45
C PHE A 119 10.90 1.29 -8.20
N VAL A 120 10.38 1.87 -7.14
CA VAL A 120 8.94 1.81 -6.87
C VAL A 120 8.17 2.82 -7.69
N SER A 121 6.95 2.45 -8.09
CA SER A 121 6.06 3.33 -8.85
C SER A 121 4.62 3.18 -8.37
N ASN A 122 3.84 4.26 -8.43
CA ASN A 122 2.49 4.32 -7.90
C ASN A 122 1.47 4.81 -8.91
N ASP A 123 0.26 4.25 -8.85
CA ASP A 123 -0.92 4.77 -9.50
C ASP A 123 -1.80 5.41 -8.45
N HIS A 124 -2.00 6.72 -8.52
CA HIS A 124 -2.80 7.43 -7.54
C HIS A 124 -3.80 8.37 -8.20
N TYR A 125 -5.08 8.04 -8.02
CA TYR A 125 -6.21 8.79 -8.56
C TYR A 125 -7.06 9.35 -7.42
N PHE A 126 -6.68 10.48 -6.87
CA PHE A 126 -7.46 11.17 -5.84
C PHE A 126 -8.73 11.83 -6.42
N THR A 127 -9.65 12.25 -5.57
CA THR A 127 -10.92 12.87 -5.98
C THR A 127 -10.75 14.39 -6.09
N PRO A 128 -10.74 15.00 -7.29
CA PRO A 128 -10.70 16.44 -7.44
C PRO A 128 -11.93 17.12 -6.82
N GLY A 129 -11.75 18.34 -6.30
CA GLY A 129 -12.83 19.14 -5.72
C GLY A 129 -13.07 18.89 -4.22
N GLU A 130 -12.44 17.89 -3.62
CA GLU A 130 -12.35 17.67 -2.17
C GLU A 130 -10.96 18.12 -1.69
N ASP A 131 -10.82 18.35 -0.39
CA ASP A 131 -9.49 18.55 0.18
C ASP A 131 -8.76 17.20 0.21
N HIS A 132 -7.88 17.02 -0.78
CA HIS A 132 -7.17 15.75 -1.00
C HIS A 132 -5.66 15.86 -0.72
N PHE A 133 -5.20 17.05 -0.30
CA PHE A 133 -3.76 17.26 -0.09
C PHE A 133 -3.16 16.34 0.94
N ASP A 134 -3.87 16.13 2.03
CA ASP A 134 -3.39 15.24 3.10
C ASP A 134 -3.26 13.81 2.61
N GLU A 135 -4.24 13.34 1.82
CA GLU A 135 -4.21 12.00 1.22
C GLU A 135 -3.05 11.88 0.21
N VAL A 136 -2.86 12.88 -0.65
CA VAL A 136 -1.76 12.90 -1.64
C VAL A 136 -0.42 12.88 -0.92
N ALA A 137 -0.22 13.75 0.08
CA ALA A 137 1.01 13.84 0.83
C ALA A 137 1.29 12.56 1.64
N TYR A 138 0.26 12.00 2.27
CA TYR A 138 0.36 10.75 3.02
C TYR A 138 0.73 9.56 2.12
N ALA A 139 0.03 9.37 1.00
CA ALA A 139 0.31 8.28 0.06
C ALA A 139 1.72 8.43 -0.55
N ALA A 140 2.11 9.64 -0.93
CA ALA A 140 3.44 9.93 -1.45
C ALA A 140 4.53 9.70 -0.39
N SER A 141 4.28 10.06 0.88
CA SER A 141 5.19 9.76 1.98
C SER A 141 5.34 8.26 2.23
N LEU A 142 4.24 7.49 2.12
CA LEU A 142 4.32 6.03 2.21
C LEU A 142 5.10 5.43 1.04
N MET A 143 4.93 5.95 -0.19
CA MET A 143 5.76 5.54 -1.34
C MET A 143 7.24 5.81 -1.10
N ASP A 144 7.58 6.99 -0.58
CA ASP A 144 8.94 7.35 -0.20
C ASP A 144 9.50 6.44 0.92
N GLY A 145 8.66 6.02 1.86
CA GLY A 145 8.98 5.00 2.87
C GLY A 145 9.22 3.61 2.28
N ILE A 146 8.38 3.16 1.34
CA ILE A 146 8.53 1.88 0.62
C ILE A 146 9.80 1.89 -0.24
N SER A 147 10.11 3.01 -0.91
CA SER A 147 11.33 3.18 -1.70
C SER A 147 12.60 3.28 -0.87
N ARG A 148 12.49 3.34 0.48
CA ARG A 148 13.64 3.57 1.38
C ARG A 148 14.34 4.89 1.12
N LYS A 149 13.55 5.94 0.79
CA LYS A 149 14.05 7.28 0.44
C LYS A 149 14.85 7.34 -0.87
N GLU A 150 14.72 6.31 -1.73
CA GLU A 150 15.17 6.41 -3.11
C GLU A 150 14.09 7.07 -3.96
N PRO A 151 14.45 7.77 -5.05
CA PRO A 151 13.48 8.36 -5.95
C PRO A 151 12.46 7.34 -6.47
N TRP A 152 11.19 7.73 -6.52
CA TRP A 152 10.09 6.88 -6.96
C TRP A 152 9.29 7.57 -8.08
N PHE A 153 8.44 6.84 -8.80
CA PHE A 153 7.68 7.38 -9.92
C PHE A 153 6.17 7.38 -9.61
N GLN A 154 5.52 8.53 -9.85
CA GLN A 154 4.08 8.56 -10.02
C GLN A 154 3.77 8.04 -11.42
N MET A 155 3.45 6.74 -11.55
CA MET A 155 3.35 6.04 -12.82
C MET A 155 2.02 6.30 -13.52
N GLU A 156 0.93 6.41 -12.74
CA GLU A 156 -0.37 6.81 -13.27
C GLU A 156 -1.02 7.88 -12.41
N HIS A 157 -1.46 8.92 -13.08
CA HIS A 157 -2.25 10.00 -12.52
C HIS A 157 -3.22 10.52 -13.57
N SER A 158 -4.37 11.07 -13.17
CA SER A 158 -5.32 11.67 -14.10
C SER A 158 -5.06 13.15 -14.29
N THR A 159 -5.21 13.62 -15.53
CA THR A 159 -5.15 15.07 -15.81
C THR A 159 -6.46 15.80 -15.45
N SER A 160 -7.55 15.05 -15.22
CA SER A 160 -8.88 15.58 -14.86
C SER A 160 -9.79 14.44 -14.40
N ALA A 161 -11.03 14.42 -14.87
CA ALA A 161 -12.03 13.41 -14.51
C ALA A 161 -11.60 12.00 -14.89
N VAL A 162 -11.81 11.06 -13.98
CA VAL A 162 -11.79 9.62 -14.26
C VAL A 162 -13.15 9.16 -14.79
N ASN A 163 -13.39 7.86 -14.98
CA ASN A 163 -14.64 7.36 -15.56
C ASN A 163 -15.37 6.29 -14.74
N TRP A 164 -14.88 5.99 -13.53
CA TRP A 164 -15.40 4.90 -12.68
C TRP A 164 -16.11 5.34 -11.41
N ARG A 165 -16.15 6.64 -11.11
CA ARG A 165 -16.86 7.17 -9.95
C ARG A 165 -18.32 7.46 -10.25
N PRO A 166 -19.21 7.47 -9.25
CA PRO A 166 -20.60 7.89 -9.42
C PRO A 166 -20.73 9.31 -10.00
N ILE A 167 -19.83 10.23 -9.58
CA ILE A 167 -19.67 11.57 -10.11
C ILE A 167 -18.19 11.78 -10.41
N ASN A 168 -17.87 12.11 -11.66
CA ASN A 168 -16.51 12.34 -12.11
C ASN A 168 -16.27 13.84 -12.26
N TYR A 169 -15.62 14.43 -11.29
CA TYR A 169 -15.31 15.86 -11.27
C TYR A 169 -14.16 16.18 -12.23
N ARG A 170 -14.28 17.31 -12.91
CA ARG A 170 -13.16 17.85 -13.69
C ARG A 170 -12.13 18.49 -12.75
N ALA A 171 -10.88 18.48 -13.17
CA ALA A 171 -9.85 19.25 -12.51
C ALA A 171 -10.06 20.76 -12.67
N GLU A 172 -9.81 21.53 -11.63
CA GLU A 172 -9.76 22.97 -11.69
C GLU A 172 -8.47 23.42 -12.43
N PRO A 173 -8.50 24.58 -13.12
CA PRO A 173 -7.30 25.11 -13.77
C PRO A 173 -6.11 25.21 -12.80
N GLY A 174 -4.95 24.71 -13.20
CA GLY A 174 -3.73 24.71 -12.40
C GLY A 174 -3.63 23.58 -11.36
N SER A 175 -4.70 22.80 -11.09
CA SER A 175 -4.64 21.72 -10.12
C SER A 175 -3.70 20.60 -10.56
N VAL A 176 -3.63 20.30 -11.86
CA VAL A 176 -2.69 19.31 -12.41
C VAL A 176 -1.24 19.65 -12.07
N VAL A 177 -0.87 20.92 -12.23
CA VAL A 177 0.48 21.41 -11.88
C VAL A 177 0.73 21.31 -10.38
N ARG A 178 -0.18 21.85 -9.57
CA ARG A 178 -0.08 21.87 -8.12
C ARG A 178 0.05 20.45 -7.53
N ASP A 179 -0.84 19.55 -7.92
CA ASP A 179 -0.93 18.21 -7.35
C ASP A 179 0.26 17.33 -7.78
N SER A 180 0.74 17.54 -9.01
CA SER A 180 1.96 16.86 -9.48
C SER A 180 3.21 17.38 -8.78
N LEU A 181 3.34 18.68 -8.58
CA LEU A 181 4.47 19.26 -7.85
C LEU A 181 4.45 18.87 -6.36
N ALA A 182 3.26 18.66 -5.77
CA ALA A 182 3.18 18.12 -4.40
C ALA A 182 3.80 16.72 -4.32
N GLN A 183 3.57 15.85 -5.29
CA GLN A 183 4.18 14.52 -5.34
C GLN A 183 5.69 14.60 -5.57
N VAL A 184 6.15 15.50 -6.44
CA VAL A 184 7.59 15.75 -6.64
C VAL A 184 8.25 16.22 -5.33
N ALA A 185 7.61 17.14 -4.60
CA ALA A 185 8.09 17.60 -3.31
C ALA A 185 8.19 16.48 -2.25
N MET A 186 7.42 15.39 -2.43
CA MET A 186 7.43 14.19 -1.59
C MET A 186 8.29 13.06 -2.18
N GLY A 187 9.19 13.34 -3.13
CA GLY A 187 10.20 12.40 -3.62
C GLY A 187 9.89 11.72 -4.96
N ALA A 188 8.77 12.04 -5.61
CA ALA A 188 8.53 11.54 -6.95
C ALA A 188 9.50 12.18 -7.95
N ASP A 189 10.24 11.36 -8.69
CA ASP A 189 11.22 11.81 -9.68
C ASP A 189 10.65 11.83 -11.11
N ALA A 190 9.47 11.27 -11.29
CA ALA A 190 8.70 11.34 -12.54
C ALA A 190 7.20 11.38 -12.28
N ILE A 191 6.50 12.09 -13.14
CA ILE A 191 5.03 12.14 -13.18
C ILE A 191 4.56 11.65 -14.54
N CYS A 192 3.84 10.55 -14.57
CA CYS A 192 3.23 9.97 -15.76
C CYS A 192 1.71 10.05 -15.67
N TYR A 193 1.07 10.27 -16.80
CA TYR A 193 -0.38 10.40 -16.86
C TYR A 193 -1.02 9.29 -17.69
N PHE A 194 -2.07 8.72 -17.17
CA PHE A 194 -3.04 8.00 -17.98
C PHE A 194 -4.07 9.00 -18.49
N GLN A 195 -4.10 9.36 -19.82
CA GLN A 195 -3.29 8.82 -20.91
C GLN A 195 -2.86 9.99 -21.83
N TRP A 196 -2.05 9.71 -22.87
CA TRP A 196 -1.61 10.75 -23.82
C TRP A 196 -2.80 11.42 -24.52
N ARG A 197 -3.64 10.63 -25.20
CA ARG A 197 -4.81 11.14 -25.93
C ARG A 197 -6.06 10.42 -25.51
N GLN A 198 -7.12 11.17 -25.26
CA GLN A 198 -8.40 10.63 -24.82
C GLN A 198 -9.01 9.68 -25.84
N SER A 199 -9.37 8.48 -25.40
CA SER A 199 -9.90 7.42 -26.23
C SER A 199 -11.24 7.83 -26.88
N LYS A 200 -11.37 7.59 -28.20
CA LYS A 200 -12.62 7.87 -28.94
C LYS A 200 -13.76 6.92 -28.55
N ALA A 201 -13.44 5.70 -28.17
CA ALA A 201 -14.38 4.60 -27.91
C ALA A 201 -13.82 3.65 -26.86
N GLY A 202 -14.64 2.72 -26.39
CA GLY A 202 -14.27 1.72 -25.39
C GLY A 202 -14.65 2.15 -23.97
N ALA A 203 -14.27 1.33 -22.99
CA ALA A 203 -14.66 1.52 -21.60
C ALA A 203 -14.13 2.83 -21.00
N GLU A 204 -12.97 3.29 -21.47
CA GLU A 204 -12.27 4.47 -20.93
C GLU A 204 -12.40 5.72 -21.78
N LYS A 205 -13.37 5.77 -22.69
CA LYS A 205 -13.61 6.92 -23.55
C LYS A 205 -13.87 8.25 -22.78
N TRP A 206 -14.30 8.16 -21.52
CA TRP A 206 -14.56 9.31 -20.66
C TRP A 206 -13.43 9.58 -19.64
N HIS A 207 -12.39 8.72 -19.59
CA HIS A 207 -11.22 9.02 -18.80
C HIS A 207 -10.48 10.20 -19.39
N SER A 208 -10.03 11.13 -18.56
CA SER A 208 -9.26 12.30 -19.02
C SER A 208 -7.91 11.86 -19.62
N SER A 209 -7.26 12.80 -20.29
CA SER A 209 -5.95 12.58 -20.90
C SER A 209 -5.21 13.90 -21.03
N MET A 210 -3.91 13.85 -21.35
CA MET A 210 -3.11 15.04 -21.65
C MET A 210 -3.72 15.82 -22.83
N VAL A 211 -4.11 15.13 -23.89
CA VAL A 211 -4.85 15.70 -25.02
C VAL A 211 -6.30 15.21 -24.98
N PRO A 212 -7.26 16.00 -24.46
CA PRO A 212 -8.66 15.61 -24.36
C PRO A 212 -9.36 15.58 -25.71
N HIS A 213 -10.61 15.12 -25.75
CA HIS A 213 -11.45 15.13 -26.99
C HIS A 213 -11.54 16.52 -27.63
N ALA A 214 -11.48 17.58 -26.83
CA ALA A 214 -11.46 18.97 -27.32
C ALA A 214 -10.17 19.35 -28.07
N GLY A 215 -9.13 18.52 -27.98
CA GLY A 215 -7.85 18.74 -28.63
C GLY A 215 -6.87 19.60 -27.83
N GLU A 216 -5.85 20.07 -28.53
CA GLU A 216 -4.71 20.78 -27.93
C GLU A 216 -5.07 22.19 -27.41
N ASP A 217 -6.09 22.80 -27.96
CA ASP A 217 -6.58 24.10 -27.46
C ASP A 217 -7.53 23.93 -26.26
N SER A 218 -7.02 23.31 -25.21
CA SER A 218 -7.76 23.08 -23.97
C SER A 218 -6.95 23.52 -22.74
N GLN A 219 -7.64 23.84 -21.65
CA GLN A 219 -6.95 24.22 -20.40
C GLN A 219 -6.07 23.06 -19.88
N ILE A 220 -6.55 21.84 -19.94
CA ILE A 220 -5.80 20.65 -19.49
C ILE A 220 -4.47 20.53 -20.24
N PHE A 221 -4.48 20.68 -21.57
CA PHE A 221 -3.24 20.57 -22.34
C PHE A 221 -2.27 21.73 -22.04
N ARG A 222 -2.79 22.95 -21.80
CA ARG A 222 -1.95 24.07 -21.34
C ARG A 222 -1.32 23.80 -19.98
N ASP A 223 -2.09 23.28 -19.00
CA ASP A 223 -1.59 22.94 -17.68
C ASP A 223 -0.50 21.83 -17.75
N VAL A 224 -0.69 20.83 -18.61
CA VAL A 224 0.32 19.77 -18.84
C VAL A 224 1.60 20.35 -19.47
N CYS A 225 1.49 21.27 -20.43
CA CYS A 225 2.64 21.94 -21.04
C CYS A 225 3.39 22.83 -20.02
N GLU A 226 2.66 23.53 -19.17
CA GLU A 226 3.23 24.35 -18.08
C GLU A 226 3.98 23.47 -17.10
N LEU A 227 3.38 22.38 -16.64
CA LEU A 227 4.05 21.40 -15.77
C LEU A 227 5.31 20.84 -16.41
N GLY A 228 5.27 20.46 -17.70
CA GLY A 228 6.45 19.97 -18.41
C GLY A 228 7.60 20.98 -18.43
N ALA A 229 7.29 22.27 -18.61
CA ALA A 229 8.28 23.34 -18.55
C ALA A 229 8.85 23.53 -17.14
N ASP A 230 7.99 23.45 -16.11
CA ASP A 230 8.41 23.57 -14.71
C ASP A 230 9.29 22.40 -14.28
N LEU A 231 8.91 21.17 -14.61
CA LEU A 231 9.72 19.98 -14.34
C LEU A 231 11.08 20.03 -15.04
N GLY A 232 11.12 20.48 -16.31
CA GLY A 232 12.36 20.71 -17.04
C GLY A 232 13.28 21.70 -16.33
N ARG A 233 12.75 22.84 -15.87
CA ARG A 233 13.50 23.85 -15.12
C ARG A 233 14.03 23.27 -13.79
N LEU A 234 13.19 22.58 -13.02
CA LEU A 234 13.60 21.94 -11.76
C LEU A 234 14.68 20.88 -11.98
N SER A 235 14.60 20.12 -13.07
CA SER A 235 15.64 19.17 -13.45
C SER A 235 16.97 19.89 -13.77
N ASP A 236 16.93 20.99 -14.53
CA ASP A 236 18.12 21.80 -14.84
C ASP A 236 18.75 22.42 -13.58
N GLU A 237 17.92 22.73 -12.57
CA GLU A 237 18.36 23.21 -11.26
C GLU A 237 18.90 22.08 -10.34
N GLY A 238 18.86 20.82 -10.79
CA GLY A 238 19.46 19.67 -10.11
C GLY A 238 18.53 18.93 -9.15
N LEU A 239 17.21 19.09 -9.27
CA LEU A 239 16.25 18.39 -8.41
C LEU A 239 16.17 16.88 -8.74
N MET A 240 16.31 16.50 -10.02
CA MET A 240 16.19 15.09 -10.43
C MET A 240 17.20 14.20 -9.72
N GLY A 241 16.76 13.03 -9.25
CA GLY A 241 17.56 12.06 -8.51
C GLY A 241 17.91 12.47 -7.07
N THR A 242 17.33 13.57 -6.56
CA THR A 242 17.50 13.95 -5.16
C THR A 242 16.62 13.10 -4.24
N LYS A 243 17.02 13.01 -2.98
CA LYS A 243 16.27 12.29 -1.94
C LYS A 243 15.57 13.25 -1.00
N THR A 244 14.44 12.85 -0.48
CA THR A 244 13.74 13.59 0.57
C THR A 244 14.57 13.63 1.85
N VAL A 245 14.44 14.71 2.59
CA VAL A 245 15.07 14.84 3.91
C VAL A 245 14.28 13.99 4.91
N LYS A 246 14.97 13.12 5.62
CA LYS A 246 14.37 12.30 6.67
C LYS A 246 13.82 13.17 7.79
N SER A 247 12.57 12.92 8.17
CA SER A 247 11.92 13.59 9.29
C SER A 247 12.40 13.02 10.64
N LYS A 248 12.01 13.68 11.72
CA LYS A 248 12.27 13.19 13.08
C LYS A 248 11.16 12.26 13.60
N VAL A 249 10.00 12.28 12.95
CA VAL A 249 8.80 11.55 13.33
C VAL A 249 8.47 10.51 12.27
N ALA A 250 8.27 9.28 12.68
CA ALA A 250 7.73 8.20 11.86
C ALA A 250 6.26 7.94 12.22
N VAL A 251 5.40 7.83 11.22
CA VAL A 251 4.06 7.24 11.33
C VAL A 251 4.13 5.86 10.68
N VAL A 252 3.96 4.82 11.48
CA VAL A 252 4.17 3.43 11.03
C VAL A 252 2.91 2.89 10.39
N PHE A 253 3.04 2.29 9.20
CA PHE A 253 1.97 1.62 8.48
C PHE A 253 2.26 0.12 8.34
N ASP A 254 1.23 -0.72 8.44
CA ASP A 254 1.36 -2.17 8.31
C ASP A 254 0.25 -2.78 7.45
N TYR A 255 0.63 -3.35 6.30
CA TYR A 255 -0.32 -3.98 5.37
C TYR A 255 -1.02 -5.19 5.97
N GLU A 256 -0.33 -6.00 6.76
CA GLU A 256 -0.93 -7.18 7.37
C GLU A 256 -1.94 -6.82 8.45
N SER A 257 -1.66 -5.79 9.26
CA SER A 257 -2.63 -5.22 10.20
C SER A 257 -3.85 -4.63 9.49
N GLN A 258 -3.67 -3.96 8.34
CA GLN A 258 -4.78 -3.55 7.51
C GLN A 258 -5.66 -4.75 7.11
N TRP A 259 -5.04 -5.82 6.63
CA TRP A 259 -5.77 -7.02 6.23
C TRP A 259 -6.51 -7.69 7.37
N ALA A 260 -5.91 -7.79 8.55
CA ALA A 260 -6.53 -8.41 9.71
C ALA A 260 -7.71 -7.58 10.25
N THR A 261 -7.61 -6.24 10.22
CA THR A 261 -8.68 -5.35 10.70
C THR A 261 -9.87 -5.24 9.75
N GLU A 262 -9.72 -5.60 8.48
CA GLU A 262 -10.83 -5.71 7.51
C GLU A 262 -11.81 -6.86 7.83
N TYR A 263 -11.45 -7.78 8.72
CA TYR A 263 -12.30 -8.90 9.11
C TYR A 263 -13.47 -8.42 9.98
N THR A 264 -14.68 -8.90 9.65
CA THR A 264 -15.92 -8.38 10.24
C THR A 264 -16.17 -8.82 11.67
N ALA A 265 -15.54 -9.88 12.15
CA ALA A 265 -15.72 -10.40 13.53
C ALA A 265 -14.71 -9.81 14.55
N ASN A 266 -14.14 -8.67 14.26
CA ASN A 266 -13.35 -7.86 15.20
C ASN A 266 -14.25 -7.17 16.24
N PRO A 267 -13.69 -6.70 17.37
CA PRO A 267 -14.44 -5.94 18.38
C PRO A 267 -15.22 -4.76 17.83
N THR A 268 -14.78 -4.16 16.74
CA THR A 268 -15.49 -3.14 15.97
C THR A 268 -15.11 -3.24 14.49
N GLN A 269 -16.03 -2.83 13.62
CA GLN A 269 -15.80 -2.67 12.18
C GLN A 269 -15.53 -1.20 11.81
N GLN A 270 -15.32 -0.34 12.78
CA GLN A 270 -15.12 1.10 12.59
C GLN A 270 -13.64 1.49 12.52
N VAL A 271 -12.71 0.56 12.78
CA VAL A 271 -11.28 0.78 12.59
C VAL A 271 -10.99 0.77 11.10
N ASP A 272 -10.46 1.86 10.61
CA ASP A 272 -9.96 1.99 9.25
C ASP A 272 -8.44 2.21 9.31
N HIS A 273 -7.71 1.18 8.94
CA HIS A 273 -6.25 1.16 9.03
C HIS A 273 -5.56 2.10 8.01
N TRP A 274 -6.29 2.67 7.06
CA TRP A 274 -5.82 3.76 6.21
C TRP A 274 -6.04 5.12 6.87
N THR A 275 -7.23 5.34 7.39
CA THR A 275 -7.63 6.64 7.96
C THR A 275 -6.89 6.97 9.26
N GLU A 276 -6.69 5.98 10.14
CA GLU A 276 -6.02 6.22 11.43
C GLU A 276 -4.59 6.78 11.29
N PRO A 277 -3.67 6.19 10.51
CA PRO A 277 -2.36 6.78 10.32
C PRO A 277 -2.40 8.08 9.51
N LEU A 278 -3.34 8.24 8.58
CA LEU A 278 -3.56 9.50 7.86
C LEU A 278 -3.96 10.63 8.80
N ASP A 279 -4.85 10.37 9.77
CA ASP A 279 -5.26 11.39 10.75
C ASP A 279 -4.10 11.81 11.67
N TRP A 280 -3.21 10.89 12.04
CA TRP A 280 -1.97 11.22 12.73
C TRP A 280 -1.04 12.06 11.87
N PHE A 281 -0.85 11.67 10.62
CA PHE A 281 -0.02 12.40 9.66
C PHE A 281 -0.54 13.84 9.48
N ARG A 282 -1.84 13.99 9.26
CA ARG A 282 -2.54 15.29 9.15
C ARG A 282 -2.35 16.14 10.41
N ALA A 283 -2.63 15.56 11.58
CA ALA A 283 -2.51 16.28 12.85
C ALA A 283 -1.08 16.79 13.11
N LEU A 284 -0.07 16.03 12.72
CA LEU A 284 1.33 16.47 12.79
C LEU A 284 1.59 17.62 11.82
N ALA A 285 1.14 17.50 10.57
CA ALA A 285 1.30 18.53 9.54
C ALA A 285 0.60 19.85 9.93
N ASP A 286 -0.62 19.79 10.46
CA ASP A 286 -1.39 20.94 10.94
C ASP A 286 -0.67 21.70 12.08
N ASN A 287 0.19 21.00 12.82
CA ASN A 287 1.02 21.59 13.88
C ASN A 287 2.45 21.94 13.41
N GLY A 288 2.71 21.90 12.11
CA GLY A 288 4.02 22.24 11.53
C GLY A 288 5.12 21.20 11.82
N ILE A 289 4.74 19.96 12.10
CA ILE A 289 5.63 18.84 12.35
C ILE A 289 5.68 17.96 11.12
N THR A 290 6.84 17.87 10.48
CA THR A 290 7.05 16.93 9.36
C THR A 290 7.14 15.51 9.90
N ALA A 291 6.47 14.57 9.23
CA ALA A 291 6.54 13.15 9.53
C ALA A 291 6.75 12.33 8.25
N ASP A 292 7.45 11.23 8.36
CA ASP A 292 7.55 10.22 7.32
C ASP A 292 6.57 9.09 7.61
N VAL A 293 5.86 8.61 6.59
CA VAL A 293 5.06 7.39 6.69
C VAL A 293 5.93 6.22 6.26
N VAL A 294 6.09 5.25 7.15
CA VAL A 294 7.04 4.16 6.93
C VAL A 294 6.42 2.79 7.21
N PRO A 295 6.70 1.79 6.37
CA PRO A 295 6.26 0.42 6.65
C PRO A 295 6.82 -0.11 7.98
N VAL A 296 6.05 -0.96 8.65
CA VAL A 296 6.44 -1.55 9.95
C VAL A 296 7.77 -2.30 9.92
N ARG A 297 8.13 -2.87 8.76
CA ARG A 297 9.41 -3.60 8.57
C ARG A 297 10.59 -2.71 8.19
N SER A 298 10.36 -1.43 7.87
CA SER A 298 11.43 -0.48 7.55
C SER A 298 12.24 -0.09 8.79
N ASP A 299 13.39 0.56 8.58
CA ASP A 299 14.23 1.09 9.68
C ASP A 299 13.64 2.38 10.23
N TRP A 300 12.74 2.25 11.22
CA TRP A 300 12.20 3.39 11.97
C TRP A 300 12.94 3.64 13.30
N ASP A 301 13.95 2.84 13.63
CA ASP A 301 14.73 2.99 14.87
C ASP A 301 15.59 4.26 14.88
N SER A 302 15.84 4.82 13.71
CA SER A 302 16.62 6.06 13.54
C SER A 302 15.80 7.35 13.66
N TYR A 303 14.48 7.27 13.93
CA TYR A 303 13.63 8.42 14.23
C TYR A 303 13.69 8.78 15.73
N GLU A 304 13.36 10.04 16.07
CA GLU A 304 13.26 10.46 17.47
C GLU A 304 11.91 10.07 18.09
N ILE A 305 10.86 10.02 17.23
CA ILE A 305 9.49 9.73 17.62
C ILE A 305 8.92 8.70 16.63
N ALA A 306 8.26 7.68 17.14
CA ALA A 306 7.45 6.74 16.33
C ALA A 306 6.01 6.73 16.83
N VAL A 307 5.08 6.80 15.89
CA VAL A 307 3.64 6.62 16.13
C VAL A 307 3.21 5.32 15.49
N LEU A 308 2.59 4.44 16.26
CA LEU A 308 2.03 3.16 15.80
C LEU A 308 0.49 3.23 15.82
N PRO A 309 -0.13 3.77 14.76
CA PRO A 309 -1.58 3.90 14.69
C PRO A 309 -2.21 2.55 14.32
N CYS A 310 -2.89 1.92 15.27
CA CYS A 310 -3.61 0.66 15.01
C CYS A 310 -2.75 -0.45 14.37
N VAL A 311 -1.46 -0.55 14.68
CA VAL A 311 -0.62 -1.67 14.25
C VAL A 311 -1.08 -2.92 15.00
N TYR A 312 -2.16 -3.53 14.50
CA TYR A 312 -2.93 -4.58 15.18
C TYR A 312 -2.13 -5.85 15.40
N LEU A 313 -1.41 -6.29 14.37
CA LEU A 313 -0.53 -7.44 14.44
C LEU A 313 0.84 -6.99 14.93
N LEU A 314 1.29 -7.52 16.04
CA LEU A 314 2.61 -7.22 16.57
C LEU A 314 3.36 -8.53 16.85
N SER A 315 4.27 -8.89 15.95
CA SER A 315 5.12 -10.07 16.11
C SER A 315 6.09 -9.91 17.28
N GLU A 316 6.65 -11.00 17.76
CA GLU A 316 7.71 -10.94 18.79
C GLU A 316 8.91 -10.09 18.34
N GLU A 317 9.26 -10.14 17.05
CA GLU A 317 10.36 -9.34 16.50
C GLU A 317 10.02 -7.85 16.53
N THR A 318 8.83 -7.46 16.05
CA THR A 318 8.38 -6.05 16.09
C THR A 318 8.26 -5.58 17.54
N SER A 319 7.75 -6.41 18.44
CA SER A 319 7.69 -6.10 19.88
C SER A 319 9.07 -5.88 20.48
N ARG A 320 10.06 -6.67 20.08
CA ARG A 320 11.46 -6.48 20.52
C ARG A 320 12.00 -5.14 20.02
N ARG A 321 11.78 -4.80 18.75
CA ARG A 321 12.19 -3.51 18.17
C ARG A 321 11.54 -2.33 18.87
N VAL A 322 10.24 -2.41 19.18
CA VAL A 322 9.53 -1.38 19.98
C VAL A 322 10.22 -1.15 21.32
N ARG A 323 10.54 -2.23 22.04
CA ARG A 323 11.24 -2.12 23.35
C ARG A 323 12.64 -1.53 23.21
N GLU A 324 13.38 -1.96 22.20
CA GLU A 324 14.74 -1.44 21.93
C GLU A 324 14.70 0.05 21.54
N PHE A 325 13.76 0.46 20.70
CA PHE A 325 13.57 1.87 20.34
C PHE A 325 13.35 2.75 21.56
N VAL A 326 12.46 2.36 22.47
CA VAL A 326 12.19 3.11 23.70
C VAL A 326 13.39 3.07 24.65
N ALA A 327 14.05 1.91 24.81
CA ALA A 327 15.23 1.76 25.64
C ALA A 327 16.42 2.63 25.18
N ASN A 328 16.51 2.87 23.86
CA ASN A 328 17.52 3.75 23.26
C ASN A 328 17.12 5.23 23.28
N GLY A 329 16.01 5.59 23.92
CA GLY A 329 15.58 6.99 24.12
C GLY A 329 14.57 7.50 23.10
N GLY A 330 14.10 6.64 22.19
CA GLY A 330 13.00 6.96 21.27
C GLY A 330 11.69 7.20 22.02
N LYS A 331 10.88 8.09 21.51
CA LYS A 331 9.54 8.39 22.05
C LYS A 331 8.49 7.65 21.23
N LEU A 332 7.70 6.81 21.88
CA LEU A 332 6.69 5.99 21.25
C LEU A 332 5.29 6.48 21.60
N PHE A 333 4.45 6.63 20.57
CA PHE A 333 3.01 6.80 20.70
C PHE A 333 2.32 5.57 20.15
N VAL A 334 1.53 4.91 20.99
CA VAL A 334 0.77 3.71 20.65
C VAL A 334 -0.72 4.06 20.76
N THR A 335 -1.49 3.76 19.72
CA THR A 335 -2.94 3.98 19.75
C THR A 335 -3.67 2.68 20.12
N TYR A 336 -4.99 2.79 20.30
CA TYR A 336 -5.86 1.62 20.47
C TYR A 336 -5.65 0.61 19.34
N TYR A 337 -5.97 -0.64 19.56
CA TYR A 337 -5.79 -1.77 18.65
C TYR A 337 -4.33 -2.19 18.39
N THR A 338 -3.34 -1.38 18.69
CA THR A 338 -1.94 -1.76 18.48
C THR A 338 -1.54 -2.90 19.39
N GLY A 339 -0.95 -3.96 18.82
CA GLY A 339 -0.39 -5.09 19.56
C GLY A 339 -1.42 -5.98 20.25
N LEU A 340 -2.65 -6.03 19.77
CA LEU A 340 -3.65 -6.95 20.32
C LEU A 340 -3.38 -8.40 19.93
N SER A 341 -2.81 -8.64 18.76
CA SER A 341 -2.58 -9.97 18.20
C SER A 341 -1.14 -10.15 17.74
N ASP A 342 -0.72 -11.42 17.67
CA ASP A 342 0.52 -11.83 17.04
C ASP A 342 0.39 -11.92 15.50
N GLU A 343 1.43 -12.37 14.82
CA GLU A 343 1.48 -12.52 13.36
C GLU A 343 0.52 -13.57 12.80
N ASN A 344 -0.08 -14.43 13.63
CA ASN A 344 -1.09 -15.42 13.25
C ASN A 344 -2.52 -14.97 13.58
N ASP A 345 -2.66 -13.74 14.00
CA ASP A 345 -3.93 -13.16 14.50
C ASP A 345 -4.42 -13.87 15.78
N HIS A 346 -3.48 -14.34 16.63
CA HIS A 346 -3.78 -14.82 17.96
C HIS A 346 -3.69 -13.70 18.98
N ILE A 347 -4.71 -13.59 19.81
CA ILE A 347 -4.73 -12.59 20.90
C ILE A 347 -3.65 -12.92 21.93
N TRP A 348 -2.85 -11.93 22.31
CA TRP A 348 -1.89 -12.04 23.39
C TRP A 348 -2.61 -12.29 24.72
N LEU A 349 -2.23 -13.38 25.43
CA LEU A 349 -2.83 -13.74 26.70
C LEU A 349 -1.99 -13.25 27.87
N GLY A 350 -2.65 -12.69 28.89
CA GLY A 350 -2.00 -12.23 30.12
C GLY A 350 -1.38 -10.85 30.08
N GLY A 351 -1.38 -10.20 28.94
CA GLY A 351 -0.89 -8.83 28.72
C GLY A 351 -0.49 -8.63 27.26
N TYR A 352 -0.53 -7.39 26.82
CA TYR A 352 -0.09 -7.04 25.48
C TYR A 352 1.43 -6.81 25.45
N PRO A 353 2.11 -7.06 24.31
CA PRO A 353 3.56 -7.04 24.22
C PRO A 353 4.18 -5.64 24.20
N GLY A 354 3.37 -4.59 24.14
CA GLY A 354 3.82 -3.20 24.08
C GLY A 354 4.02 -2.51 25.44
#